data_f1ea5a7777daa959980d07285c9fa956
#
_entry.id   f1ea5a7777daa959980d07285c9fa956
#
_cell.length_a   1.000
_cell.length_b   1.000
_cell.length_c   1.000
_cell.angle_alpha   90.00
_cell.angle_beta   90.00
_cell.angle_gamma   90.00
#
_symmetry.space_group_name_H-M   'P 1'
#
loop_
_entity.id
_entity.type
_entity.pdbx_description
1 polymer ?
#
loop_
_entity_poly.entity_id
_entity_poly.type
_entity_poly.pdbx_seq_one_letter_code
_entity_poly.pdbx_strand_id
1 'polypeptide(L)'
;MSPFDSFSRRTFGAAGLVLLTGCRNKLPKYHSRLHRVFLVVDVQGDATVRTGNNAKRETDGLHGLVDAAVNIAQEVISVRLERRLRYLLPPGRVMELIAEIMVARVPEIQLEHVAINASPDTRMELQISSYGISSSSDLEPAKYQVTFRSLLVYLPENKKVWRYNRSLKRPIGDVHVAISSNSVVGNISNAAALNDLTDPELEEMLVAMVQDATHVFMDQLAADFAQARAGQ
;
A
#
# COMPACT_ATOMS: atom_id res chain seq x y z
N MET A 1 30.27 30.65 31.01
CA MET A 1 31.11 29.49 30.67
C MET A 1 30.16 28.33 30.42
N SER A 2 29.81 28.11 29.18
CA SER A 2 28.97 27.01 28.70
C SER A 2 29.86 25.94 28.09
N PRO A 3 29.61 24.65 28.35
CA PRO A 3 30.15 23.58 27.54
C PRO A 3 29.01 22.87 26.81
N PHE A 4 28.74 23.28 25.62
CA PHE A 4 27.99 22.49 24.64
C PHE A 4 28.83 22.45 23.37
N ASP A 5 29.66 21.43 23.25
CA ASP A 5 30.23 21.02 21.97
C ASP A 5 30.53 19.54 22.03
N SER A 6 29.76 18.75 21.27
CA SER A 6 30.20 17.61 20.49
C SER A 6 29.02 16.72 20.07
N PHE A 7 28.27 17.18 19.06
CA PHE A 7 27.42 16.25 18.30
C PHE A 7 28.29 15.56 17.23
N SER A 8 28.75 14.39 17.59
CA SER A 8 29.42 13.46 16.67
C SER A 8 28.51 13.12 15.49
N ARG A 9 28.92 13.57 14.29
CA ARG A 9 28.39 13.14 13.01
C ARG A 9 28.69 11.66 12.84
N ARG A 10 27.70 10.80 13.12
CA ARG A 10 27.76 9.42 12.68
C ARG A 10 27.47 9.39 11.18
N THR A 11 28.51 9.20 10.42
CA THR A 11 28.50 8.79 9.02
C THR A 11 27.69 7.51 8.89
N PHE A 12 26.50 7.60 8.29
CA PHE A 12 25.78 6.43 7.83
C PHE A 12 26.53 5.85 6.63
N GLY A 13 27.22 4.77 6.88
CA GLY A 13 27.91 4.01 5.87
C GLY A 13 26.94 3.45 4.84
N ALA A 14 27.19 3.80 3.59
CA ALA A 14 26.57 3.18 2.42
C ALA A 14 27.05 1.75 2.32
N ALA A 15 26.21 0.78 2.71
CA ALA A 15 26.41 -0.63 2.33
C ALA A 15 25.08 -1.36 2.42
N GLY A 16 24.35 -1.36 1.34
CA GLY A 16 23.14 -2.15 1.19
C GLY A 16 22.87 -2.39 -0.29
N LEU A 17 23.88 -2.96 -1.01
CA LEU A 17 23.67 -3.47 -2.37
C LEU A 17 22.78 -4.72 -2.25
N VAL A 18 21.46 -4.50 -2.17
CA VAL A 18 20.49 -5.58 -2.34
C VAL A 18 20.48 -5.95 -3.81
N LEU A 19 21.23 -7.00 -4.14
CA LEU A 19 21.11 -7.70 -5.42
C LEU A 19 19.70 -8.29 -5.54
N LEU A 20 18.75 -7.49 -5.99
CA LEU A 20 17.45 -7.95 -6.45
C LEU A 20 17.64 -8.66 -7.80
N THR A 21 18.01 -9.92 -7.74
CA THR A 21 17.91 -10.85 -8.85
C THR A 21 16.43 -11.14 -9.11
N GLY A 22 15.77 -10.30 -9.91
CA GLY A 22 14.37 -10.52 -10.25
C GLY A 22 13.89 -9.63 -11.36
N CYS A 23 13.70 -10.18 -12.55
CA CYS A 23 13.15 -9.53 -13.74
C CYS A 23 13.94 -8.30 -14.21
N ARG A 24 14.85 -8.52 -15.14
CA ARG A 24 15.63 -7.47 -15.79
C ARG A 24 14.71 -6.32 -16.21
N ASN A 25 14.80 -5.20 -15.52
CA ASN A 25 14.19 -3.95 -15.93
C ASN A 25 14.74 -3.59 -17.31
N LYS A 26 13.86 -3.52 -18.32
CA LYS A 26 14.23 -3.21 -19.70
C LYS A 26 14.08 -1.73 -20.03
N LEU A 27 13.68 -0.93 -19.06
CA LEU A 27 13.46 0.50 -19.22
C LEU A 27 14.67 1.21 -19.86
N PRO A 28 15.94 0.94 -19.48
CA PRO A 28 17.09 1.57 -20.13
C PRO A 28 17.15 1.37 -21.63
N LYS A 29 16.63 0.24 -22.13
CA LYS A 29 16.61 -0.05 -23.56
C LYS A 29 15.45 0.61 -24.32
N TYR A 30 14.36 0.90 -23.62
CA TYR A 30 13.10 1.31 -24.26
C TYR A 30 12.72 2.76 -23.97
N HIS A 31 13.26 3.40 -22.91
CA HIS A 31 12.80 4.71 -22.45
C HIS A 31 12.73 5.78 -23.55
N SER A 32 13.67 5.77 -24.51
CA SER A 32 13.68 6.69 -25.65
C SER A 32 12.61 6.42 -26.72
N ARG A 33 11.87 5.32 -26.59
CA ARG A 33 10.78 4.94 -27.50
C ARG A 33 9.40 5.14 -26.87
N LEU A 34 9.36 5.48 -25.58
CA LEU A 34 8.14 5.69 -24.84
C LEU A 34 7.81 7.19 -24.87
N HIS A 35 6.69 7.54 -25.47
CA HIS A 35 6.28 8.95 -25.62
C HIS A 35 4.84 9.18 -25.20
N ARG A 36 3.93 8.32 -25.64
CA ARG A 36 2.48 8.51 -25.47
C ARG A 36 1.88 7.36 -24.69
N VAL A 37 1.44 7.63 -23.48
CA VAL A 37 0.96 6.60 -22.54
C VAL A 37 -0.53 6.71 -22.31
N PHE A 38 -1.23 5.58 -22.35
CA PHE A 38 -2.55 5.49 -21.75
C PHE A 38 -2.50 4.70 -20.45
N LEU A 39 -3.36 5.06 -19.52
CA LEU A 39 -3.39 4.55 -18.17
C LEU A 39 -4.48 3.49 -18.03
N VAL A 40 -4.16 2.42 -17.32
CA VAL A 40 -5.12 1.38 -16.90
C VAL A 40 -4.98 1.21 -15.40
N VAL A 41 -6.05 1.54 -14.69
CA VAL A 41 -6.15 1.31 -13.25
C VAL A 41 -7.15 0.20 -13.01
N ASP A 42 -6.75 -0.82 -12.27
CA ASP A 42 -7.59 -1.96 -11.93
C ASP A 42 -7.55 -2.19 -10.41
N VAL A 43 -8.70 -2.25 -9.77
CA VAL A 43 -8.83 -2.50 -8.35
C VAL A 43 -9.55 -3.83 -8.16
N GLN A 44 -8.79 -4.83 -7.72
CA GLN A 44 -9.30 -6.19 -7.52
C GLN A 44 -9.85 -6.34 -6.12
N GLY A 45 -11.16 -6.43 -6.04
CA GLY A 45 -11.90 -6.65 -4.80
C GLY A 45 -12.16 -5.37 -3.99
N ASP A 46 -12.80 -5.57 -2.86
CA ASP A 46 -13.20 -4.54 -1.93
C ASP A 46 -12.15 -4.30 -0.84
N ALA A 47 -12.33 -3.23 -0.06
CA ALA A 47 -11.59 -3.01 1.16
C ALA A 47 -11.75 -4.20 2.12
N THR A 48 -10.65 -4.66 2.71
CA THR A 48 -10.63 -5.80 3.61
C THR A 48 -10.12 -5.43 4.99
N VAL A 49 -10.61 -6.15 6.01
CA VAL A 49 -10.07 -6.10 7.35
C VAL A 49 -9.43 -7.44 7.66
N ARG A 50 -8.11 -7.45 7.81
CA ARG A 50 -7.36 -8.65 8.18
C ARG A 50 -6.86 -8.51 9.61
N THR A 51 -7.47 -9.22 10.51
CA THR A 51 -6.97 -9.39 11.87
C THR A 51 -6.04 -10.59 11.89
N GLY A 52 -4.81 -10.38 12.36
CA GLY A 52 -3.85 -11.48 12.56
C GLY A 52 -4.46 -12.46 13.51
N ASN A 53 -4.82 -13.62 12.97
CA ASN A 53 -5.37 -14.66 13.79
C ASN A 53 -4.97 -16.02 13.29
N ASN A 54 -5.02 -16.96 14.18
CA ASN A 54 -5.08 -18.41 13.96
C ASN A 54 -3.80 -19.16 14.24
N ALA A 55 -3.19 -18.84 15.35
CA ALA A 55 -2.70 -19.97 16.12
C ALA A 55 -3.95 -20.72 16.60
N LYS A 56 -4.35 -21.80 15.94
CA LYS A 56 -5.20 -22.82 16.52
C LYS A 56 -4.48 -23.32 17.78
N ARG A 57 -4.75 -22.68 18.91
CA ARG A 57 -4.42 -23.23 20.21
C ARG A 57 -5.55 -24.21 20.53
N GLU A 58 -5.24 -25.49 20.44
CA GLU A 58 -6.01 -26.51 21.15
C GLU A 58 -5.87 -26.21 22.63
N THR A 59 -6.85 -25.52 23.19
CA THR A 59 -6.98 -25.30 24.63
C THR A 59 -8.25 -25.98 25.07
N ASP A 60 -8.05 -27.09 25.80
CA ASP A 60 -9.13 -27.78 26.49
C ASP A 60 -9.69 -26.94 27.65
N GLY A 61 -11.01 -26.90 27.79
CA GLY A 61 -11.71 -26.42 28.97
C GLY A 61 -12.25 -24.98 28.87
N LEU A 62 -12.47 -24.34 30.03
CA LEU A 62 -13.07 -23.02 30.21
C LEU A 62 -12.39 -21.90 29.40
N HIS A 63 -11.09 -22.01 29.15
CA HIS A 63 -10.35 -21.10 28.28
C HIS A 63 -10.81 -21.19 26.83
N GLY A 64 -11.21 -22.35 26.34
CA GLY A 64 -11.72 -22.52 24.99
C GLY A 64 -13.04 -21.78 24.74
N LEU A 65 -13.91 -21.65 25.74
CA LEU A 65 -15.17 -20.92 25.63
C LEU A 65 -14.94 -19.40 25.58
N VAL A 66 -14.00 -18.89 26.37
CA VAL A 66 -13.63 -17.48 26.35
C VAL A 66 -12.98 -17.13 25.01
N ASP A 67 -12.06 -17.94 24.54
CA ASP A 67 -11.40 -17.75 23.24
C ASP A 67 -12.40 -17.81 22.08
N ALA A 68 -13.40 -18.71 22.15
CA ALA A 68 -14.46 -18.78 21.15
C ALA A 68 -15.34 -17.53 21.15
N ALA A 69 -15.75 -17.03 22.33
CA ALA A 69 -16.54 -15.80 22.43
C ALA A 69 -15.79 -14.57 21.91
N VAL A 70 -14.49 -14.48 22.18
CA VAL A 70 -13.62 -13.42 21.67
C VAL A 70 -13.47 -13.48 20.17
N ASN A 71 -13.24 -14.67 19.62
CA ASN A 71 -13.13 -14.86 18.17
C ASN A 71 -14.44 -14.45 17.46
N ILE A 72 -15.59 -14.79 18.00
CA ILE A 72 -16.90 -14.37 17.48
C ILE A 72 -17.03 -12.84 17.53
N ALA A 73 -16.69 -12.21 18.65
CA ALA A 73 -16.74 -10.75 18.77
C ALA A 73 -15.81 -10.06 17.77
N GLN A 74 -14.59 -10.54 17.60
CA GLN A 74 -13.63 -10.04 16.59
C GLN A 74 -14.16 -10.20 15.18
N GLU A 75 -14.74 -11.34 14.85
CA GLU A 75 -15.32 -11.60 13.54
C GLU A 75 -16.48 -10.62 13.24
N VAL A 76 -17.36 -10.42 14.20
CA VAL A 76 -18.50 -9.47 14.05
C VAL A 76 -18.00 -8.05 13.85
N ILE A 77 -17.02 -7.60 14.64
CA ILE A 77 -16.44 -6.25 14.50
C ILE A 77 -15.72 -6.12 13.16
N SER A 78 -14.95 -7.11 12.76
CA SER A 78 -14.23 -7.10 11.48
C SER A 78 -15.18 -7.02 10.29
N VAL A 79 -16.26 -7.81 10.30
CA VAL A 79 -17.29 -7.79 9.25
C VAL A 79 -18.01 -6.43 9.20
N ARG A 80 -18.31 -5.83 10.35
CA ARG A 80 -18.93 -4.50 10.42
C ARG A 80 -18.01 -3.43 9.87
N LEU A 81 -16.75 -3.43 10.28
CA LEU A 81 -15.74 -2.49 9.82
C LEU A 81 -15.49 -2.66 8.32
N GLU A 82 -15.35 -3.89 7.84
CA GLU A 82 -15.18 -4.18 6.42
C GLU A 82 -16.33 -3.64 5.57
N ARG A 83 -17.58 -3.77 6.05
CA ARG A 83 -18.76 -3.19 5.39
C ARG A 83 -18.70 -1.66 5.34
N ARG A 84 -18.28 -1.01 6.44
CA ARG A 84 -18.08 0.45 6.46
C ARG A 84 -16.99 0.87 5.46
N LEU A 85 -15.85 0.19 5.44
CA LEU A 85 -14.76 0.49 4.52
C LEU A 85 -15.17 0.37 3.06
N ARG A 86 -15.92 -0.67 2.70
CA ARG A 86 -16.48 -0.86 1.35
C ARG A 86 -17.42 0.26 0.93
N TYR A 87 -18.18 0.77 1.87
CA TYR A 87 -19.10 1.90 1.62
C TYR A 87 -18.34 3.22 1.46
N LEU A 88 -17.37 3.49 2.32
CA LEU A 88 -16.60 4.74 2.35
C LEU A 88 -15.64 4.86 1.17
N LEU A 89 -14.98 3.78 0.82
CA LEU A 89 -14.01 3.75 -0.27
C LEU A 89 -14.24 2.56 -1.21
N PRO A 90 -15.28 2.62 -2.04
CA PRO A 90 -15.55 1.57 -3.03
C PRO A 90 -14.45 1.54 -4.11
N PRO A 91 -14.25 0.40 -4.80
CA PRO A 91 -13.21 0.24 -5.82
C PRO A 91 -13.20 1.32 -6.90
N GLY A 92 -14.38 1.77 -7.34
CA GLY A 92 -14.51 2.85 -8.32
C GLY A 92 -13.87 4.15 -7.84
N ARG A 93 -14.07 4.53 -6.58
CA ARG A 93 -13.47 5.72 -5.99
C ARG A 93 -11.96 5.59 -5.86
N VAL A 94 -11.47 4.40 -5.50
CA VAL A 94 -10.02 4.11 -5.48
C VAL A 94 -9.42 4.28 -6.87
N MET A 95 -10.07 3.76 -7.92
CA MET A 95 -9.61 3.91 -9.30
C MET A 95 -9.54 5.38 -9.73
N GLU A 96 -10.55 6.19 -9.39
CA GLU A 96 -10.58 7.63 -9.70
C GLU A 96 -9.40 8.36 -9.04
N LEU A 97 -9.21 8.18 -7.73
CA LEU A 97 -8.11 8.81 -6.98
C LEU A 97 -6.74 8.48 -7.57
N ILE A 98 -6.53 7.22 -7.91
CA ILE A 98 -5.29 6.77 -8.52
C ILE A 98 -5.10 7.39 -9.90
N ALA A 99 -6.14 7.36 -10.73
CA ALA A 99 -6.08 7.90 -12.10
C ALA A 99 -5.78 9.40 -12.10
N GLU A 100 -6.41 10.18 -11.22
CA GLU A 100 -6.15 11.62 -11.07
C GLU A 100 -4.67 11.89 -10.75
N ILE A 101 -4.10 11.19 -9.78
CA ILE A 101 -2.68 11.37 -9.40
C ILE A 101 -1.75 10.94 -10.54
N MET A 102 -2.04 9.80 -11.18
CA MET A 102 -1.21 9.29 -12.28
C MET A 102 -1.22 10.26 -13.46
N VAL A 103 -2.40 10.76 -13.86
CA VAL A 103 -2.52 11.74 -14.96
C VAL A 103 -1.71 13.00 -14.64
N ALA A 104 -1.84 13.53 -13.42
CA ALA A 104 -1.12 14.74 -13.00
C ALA A 104 0.41 14.54 -13.01
N ARG A 105 0.90 13.33 -12.75
CA ARG A 105 2.32 13.05 -12.59
C ARG A 105 3.01 12.43 -13.81
N VAL A 106 2.26 11.97 -14.82
CA VAL A 106 2.84 11.43 -16.07
C VAL A 106 3.85 12.38 -16.72
N PRO A 107 3.64 13.73 -16.77
CA PRO A 107 4.62 14.64 -17.33
C PRO A 107 5.97 14.65 -16.62
N GLU A 108 6.04 14.29 -15.33
CA GLU A 108 7.31 14.23 -14.57
C GLU A 108 8.27 13.18 -15.16
N ILE A 109 7.73 12.13 -15.76
CA ILE A 109 8.52 11.09 -16.44
C ILE A 109 8.69 11.35 -17.94
N GLN A 110 8.29 12.54 -18.39
CA GLN A 110 8.38 13.01 -19.80
C GLN A 110 7.58 12.14 -20.78
N LEU A 111 6.44 11.63 -20.35
CA LEU A 111 5.44 11.00 -21.19
C LEU A 111 4.25 11.92 -21.36
N GLU A 112 3.54 11.77 -22.49
CA GLU A 112 2.27 12.42 -22.76
C GLU A 112 1.12 11.46 -22.43
N HIS A 113 0.21 11.86 -21.53
CA HIS A 113 -0.99 11.08 -21.29
C HIS A 113 -1.97 11.26 -22.46
N VAL A 114 -2.44 10.16 -23.03
CA VAL A 114 -3.36 10.16 -24.15
C VAL A 114 -4.49 9.16 -23.94
N ALA A 115 -5.62 9.40 -24.60
CA ALA A 115 -6.71 8.45 -24.63
C ALA A 115 -6.31 7.21 -25.48
N ILE A 116 -6.96 6.08 -25.22
CA ILE A 116 -6.66 4.81 -25.91
C ILE A 116 -6.81 4.90 -27.45
N ASN A 117 -7.75 5.71 -27.92
CA ASN A 117 -8.01 5.92 -29.36
C ASN A 117 -7.01 6.88 -30.02
N ALA A 118 -6.13 7.51 -29.26
CA ALA A 118 -5.13 8.45 -29.74
C ALA A 118 -3.79 7.78 -30.13
N SER A 119 -3.80 6.49 -30.42
CA SER A 119 -2.62 5.70 -30.79
C SER A 119 -1.45 5.81 -29.81
N PRO A 120 -1.63 5.39 -28.56
CA PRO A 120 -0.55 5.32 -27.59
C PRO A 120 0.52 4.31 -28.03
N ASP A 121 1.77 4.59 -27.69
CA ASP A 121 2.86 3.62 -27.83
C ASP A 121 3.11 2.83 -26.55
N THR A 122 2.56 3.30 -25.44
CA THR A 122 2.82 2.77 -24.11
C THR A 122 1.53 2.59 -23.34
N ARG A 123 1.44 1.48 -22.58
CA ARG A 123 0.39 1.24 -21.59
C ARG A 123 1.02 1.18 -20.20
N MET A 124 0.52 2.00 -19.30
CA MET A 124 0.86 1.97 -17.88
C MET A 124 -0.30 1.37 -17.11
N GLU A 125 -0.04 0.26 -16.44
CA GLU A 125 -1.02 -0.47 -15.65
C GLU A 125 -0.68 -0.33 -14.15
N LEU A 126 -1.67 0.02 -13.35
CA LEU A 126 -1.61 -0.08 -11.88
C LEU A 126 -2.76 -0.95 -11.40
N GLN A 127 -2.42 -2.08 -10.83
CA GLN A 127 -3.38 -3.02 -10.28
C GLN A 127 -3.27 -3.05 -8.76
N ILE A 128 -4.35 -2.70 -8.07
CA ILE A 128 -4.48 -2.87 -6.63
C ILE A 128 -5.06 -4.27 -6.37
N SER A 129 -4.28 -5.12 -5.74
CA SER A 129 -4.72 -6.49 -5.42
C SER A 129 -5.36 -6.61 -4.04
N SER A 130 -5.06 -5.70 -3.13
CA SER A 130 -5.74 -5.58 -1.84
C SER A 130 -5.50 -4.22 -1.22
N TYR A 131 -6.48 -3.69 -0.51
CA TYR A 131 -6.39 -2.50 0.31
C TYR A 131 -7.29 -2.63 1.53
N GLY A 132 -6.99 -1.88 2.60
CA GLY A 132 -7.77 -1.91 3.82
C GLY A 132 -6.90 -1.90 5.08
N ILE A 133 -7.38 -2.56 6.12
CA ILE A 133 -6.74 -2.59 7.43
C ILE A 133 -6.18 -3.98 7.70
N SER A 134 -4.98 -4.05 8.24
CA SER A 134 -4.35 -5.28 8.68
C SER A 134 -3.76 -5.12 10.09
N SER A 135 -3.92 -6.14 10.90
CA SER A 135 -3.19 -6.34 12.15
C SER A 135 -2.51 -7.69 12.06
N SER A 136 -1.19 -7.75 12.23
CA SER A 136 -0.42 -8.98 12.01
C SER A 136 -0.20 -9.80 13.29
N SER A 137 -0.38 -9.20 14.43
CA SER A 137 -0.28 -9.87 15.74
C SER A 137 -0.99 -9.07 16.82
N ASP A 138 -1.20 -9.72 17.95
CA ASP A 138 -1.83 -9.16 19.14
C ASP A 138 -1.06 -7.96 19.76
N LEU A 139 0.20 -7.79 19.35
CA LEU A 139 1.12 -6.78 19.89
C LEU A 139 1.43 -5.65 18.90
N GLU A 140 0.99 -5.78 17.65
CA GLU A 140 1.23 -4.75 16.64
C GLU A 140 -0.01 -3.85 16.47
N PRO A 141 0.19 -2.52 16.38
CA PRO A 141 -0.89 -1.60 16.06
C PRO A 141 -1.50 -1.96 14.71
N ALA A 142 -2.78 -1.72 14.56
CA ALA A 142 -3.47 -1.85 13.29
C ALA A 142 -2.77 -0.97 12.23
N LYS A 143 -2.65 -1.49 11.02
CA LYS A 143 -1.97 -0.82 9.92
C LYS A 143 -2.89 -0.75 8.71
N TYR A 144 -2.86 0.36 8.02
CA TYR A 144 -3.35 0.40 6.66
C TYR A 144 -2.42 -0.38 5.75
N GLN A 145 -3.00 -1.13 4.83
CA GLN A 145 -2.25 -1.89 3.85
C GLN A 145 -2.83 -1.67 2.46
N VAL A 146 -1.94 -1.36 1.51
CA VAL A 146 -2.22 -1.43 0.07
C VAL A 146 -1.18 -2.32 -0.57
N THR A 147 -1.63 -3.30 -1.33
CA THR A 147 -0.76 -4.13 -2.15
C THR A 147 -1.05 -3.87 -3.60
N PHE A 148 -0.03 -3.48 -4.33
CA PHE A 148 -0.18 -3.13 -5.74
C PHE A 148 0.91 -3.75 -6.61
N ARG A 149 0.54 -3.91 -7.86
CA ARG A 149 1.41 -4.32 -8.95
C ARG A 149 1.29 -3.33 -10.08
N SER A 150 2.42 -2.93 -10.64
CA SER A 150 2.45 -2.02 -11.76
C SER A 150 3.31 -2.56 -12.90
N LEU A 151 2.92 -2.21 -14.10
CA LEU A 151 3.57 -2.62 -15.34
C LEU A 151 3.63 -1.45 -16.30
N LEU A 152 4.74 -1.36 -17.06
CA LEU A 152 4.83 -0.52 -18.24
C LEU A 152 5.05 -1.43 -19.44
N VAL A 153 4.20 -1.30 -20.44
CA VAL A 153 4.19 -2.14 -21.64
C VAL A 153 4.40 -1.27 -22.87
N TYR A 154 5.45 -1.55 -23.63
CA TYR A 154 5.66 -0.97 -24.96
C TYR A 154 4.76 -1.71 -25.96
N LEU A 155 3.77 -1.02 -26.49
CA LEU A 155 2.70 -1.64 -27.27
C LEU A 155 3.12 -2.17 -28.63
N PRO A 156 3.96 -1.47 -29.43
CA PRO A 156 4.35 -1.97 -30.74
C PRO A 156 4.98 -3.36 -30.73
N GLU A 157 5.66 -3.71 -29.64
CA GLU A 157 6.28 -5.04 -29.46
C GLU A 157 5.53 -5.90 -28.44
N ASN A 158 4.44 -5.41 -27.83
CA ASN A 158 3.76 -6.02 -26.69
C ASN A 158 4.74 -6.43 -25.57
N LYS A 159 5.70 -5.55 -25.28
CA LYS A 159 6.84 -5.86 -24.43
C LYS A 159 6.67 -5.22 -23.05
N LYS A 160 6.69 -6.05 -21.99
CA LYS A 160 6.82 -5.55 -20.61
C LYS A 160 8.24 -4.98 -20.45
N VAL A 161 8.32 -3.66 -20.27
CA VAL A 161 9.60 -2.94 -20.18
C VAL A 161 9.97 -2.59 -18.76
N TRP A 162 8.97 -2.48 -17.87
CA TRP A 162 9.17 -2.22 -16.46
C TRP A 162 8.08 -2.90 -15.61
N ARG A 163 8.43 -3.25 -14.38
CA ARG A 163 7.52 -3.87 -13.41
C ARG A 163 7.92 -3.48 -12.00
N TYR A 164 6.93 -3.17 -11.19
CA TYR A 164 7.10 -2.90 -9.77
C TYR A 164 5.94 -3.49 -8.97
N ASN A 165 6.24 -4.19 -7.89
CA ASN A 165 5.25 -4.74 -6.98
C ASN A 165 5.63 -4.32 -5.57
N ARG A 166 4.67 -3.87 -4.81
CA ARG A 166 4.89 -3.48 -3.42
C ARG A 166 3.64 -3.67 -2.57
N SER A 167 3.87 -3.95 -1.30
CA SER A 167 2.88 -3.80 -0.25
C SER A 167 3.32 -2.66 0.66
N LEU A 168 2.50 -1.62 0.72
CA LEU A 168 2.69 -0.50 1.63
C LEU A 168 1.87 -0.76 2.88
N LYS A 169 2.49 -0.58 4.06
CA LYS A 169 1.84 -0.67 5.36
C LYS A 169 2.18 0.57 6.17
N ARG A 170 1.18 1.22 6.74
CA ARG A 170 1.36 2.36 7.64
C ARG A 170 0.54 2.16 8.91
N PRO A 171 1.07 2.49 10.09
CA PRO A 171 0.31 2.44 11.32
C PRO A 171 -0.89 3.39 11.24
N ILE A 172 -2.00 2.99 11.85
CA ILE A 172 -3.18 3.83 12.00
C ILE A 172 -2.95 4.72 13.21
N GLY A 173 -2.46 5.95 12.97
CA GLY A 173 -2.28 6.99 13.99
C GLY A 173 -1.51 6.56 15.25
N ASP A 174 -1.44 7.46 16.21
CA ASP A 174 -0.98 7.20 17.57
C ASP A 174 -2.09 6.59 18.45
N VAL A 175 -2.93 5.72 17.90
CA VAL A 175 -3.82 4.93 18.73
C VAL A 175 -2.95 3.97 19.52
N HIS A 176 -2.26 4.52 20.53
CA HIS A 176 -1.62 3.77 21.60
C HIS A 176 -2.73 3.06 22.38
N VAL A 177 -3.18 1.95 21.85
CA VAL A 177 -4.00 1.06 22.64
C VAL A 177 -3.09 0.57 23.76
N ALA A 178 -3.42 0.95 24.97
CA ALA A 178 -2.73 0.48 26.17
C ALA A 178 -2.71 -1.05 26.12
N ILE A 179 -1.55 -1.61 25.84
CA ILE A 179 -1.35 -3.04 25.70
C ILE A 179 -1.47 -3.64 27.11
N SER A 180 -2.63 -4.21 27.41
CA SER A 180 -2.71 -5.11 28.53
C SER A 180 -2.00 -6.40 28.10
N SER A 181 -1.25 -7.00 29.02
CA SER A 181 -0.39 -8.17 28.79
C SER A 181 -1.12 -9.46 28.41
N ASN A 182 -2.43 -9.43 28.18
CA ASN A 182 -3.24 -10.52 27.65
C ASN A 182 -3.58 -10.28 26.19
N SER A 183 -3.05 -11.10 25.30
CA SER A 183 -3.19 -11.03 23.84
C SER A 183 -4.64 -10.90 23.35
N VAL A 184 -5.58 -11.52 24.05
CA VAL A 184 -7.01 -11.50 23.77
C VAL A 184 -7.62 -10.11 23.93
N VAL A 185 -7.23 -9.36 24.97
CA VAL A 185 -7.71 -8.01 25.24
C VAL A 185 -7.16 -7.00 24.23
N GLY A 186 -5.93 -7.20 23.78
CA GLY A 186 -5.30 -6.33 22.79
C GLY A 186 -6.02 -6.30 21.44
N ASN A 187 -6.46 -7.44 20.94
CA ASN A 187 -7.20 -7.54 19.68
C ASN A 187 -8.59 -6.92 19.74
N ILE A 188 -9.30 -7.11 20.86
CA ILE A 188 -10.61 -6.48 21.06
C ILE A 188 -10.46 -4.97 21.13
N SER A 189 -9.44 -4.45 21.84
CA SER A 189 -9.25 -3.01 21.99
C SER A 189 -8.82 -2.35 20.68
N ASN A 190 -8.01 -2.98 19.83
CA ASN A 190 -7.69 -2.48 18.50
C ASN A 190 -8.93 -2.43 17.59
N ALA A 191 -9.74 -3.48 17.60
CA ALA A 191 -10.96 -3.54 16.83
C ALA A 191 -12.02 -2.54 17.35
N ALA A 192 -12.12 -2.36 18.66
CA ALA A 192 -12.99 -1.37 19.28
C ALA A 192 -12.54 0.05 18.92
N ALA A 193 -11.26 0.37 19.07
CA ALA A 193 -10.70 1.68 18.72
C ALA A 193 -10.95 2.04 17.25
N LEU A 194 -10.83 1.07 16.33
CA LEU A 194 -11.15 1.28 14.92
C LEU A 194 -12.66 1.47 14.68
N ASN A 195 -13.50 0.81 15.48
CA ASN A 195 -14.95 0.97 15.39
C ASN A 195 -15.43 2.32 15.96
N ASP A 196 -14.66 2.93 16.85
CA ASP A 196 -14.94 4.24 17.46
C ASP A 196 -14.57 5.40 16.52
N LEU A 197 -13.75 5.16 15.48
CA LEU A 197 -13.47 6.16 14.46
C LEU A 197 -14.76 6.53 13.72
N THR A 198 -14.93 7.80 13.46
CA THR A 198 -16.03 8.31 12.63
C THR A 198 -15.83 7.93 11.16
N ASP A 199 -16.92 7.92 10.39
CA ASP A 199 -16.82 7.64 8.95
C ASP A 199 -15.90 8.63 8.20
N PRO A 200 -15.94 9.96 8.47
CA PRO A 200 -14.99 10.89 7.86
C PRO A 200 -13.52 10.59 8.19
N GLU A 201 -13.20 10.24 9.43
CA GLU A 201 -11.81 9.91 9.81
C GLU A 201 -11.33 8.65 9.10
N LEU A 202 -12.17 7.62 9.02
CA LEU A 202 -11.84 6.39 8.27
C LEU A 202 -11.65 6.67 6.78
N GLU A 203 -12.53 7.48 6.17
CA GLU A 203 -12.43 7.84 4.76
C GLU A 203 -11.15 8.61 4.48
N GLU A 204 -10.87 9.67 5.24
CA GLU A 204 -9.65 10.48 5.10
C GLU A 204 -8.39 9.63 5.17
N MET A 205 -8.32 8.73 6.14
CA MET A 205 -7.18 7.85 6.33
C MET A 205 -7.01 6.86 5.18
N LEU A 206 -8.10 6.29 4.66
CA LEU A 206 -8.07 5.38 3.52
C LEU A 206 -7.67 6.10 2.23
N VAL A 207 -8.21 7.29 2.00
CA VAL A 207 -7.87 8.15 0.86
C VAL A 207 -6.39 8.50 0.91
N ALA A 208 -5.89 8.97 2.05
CA ALA A 208 -4.47 9.31 2.22
C ALA A 208 -3.55 8.10 1.93
N MET A 209 -3.95 6.90 2.36
CA MET A 209 -3.18 5.68 2.10
C MET A 209 -3.11 5.34 0.60
N VAL A 210 -4.23 5.45 -0.13
CA VAL A 210 -4.28 5.20 -1.57
C VAL A 210 -3.43 6.23 -2.32
N GLN A 211 -3.52 7.51 -1.93
CA GLN A 211 -2.71 8.59 -2.46
C GLN A 211 -1.21 8.33 -2.23
N ASP A 212 -0.82 8.02 -1.01
CA ASP A 212 0.57 7.68 -0.66
C ASP A 212 1.10 6.50 -1.47
N ALA A 213 0.31 5.44 -1.62
CA ALA A 213 0.70 4.28 -2.41
C ALA A 213 0.94 4.65 -3.88
N THR A 214 0.08 5.52 -4.43
CA THR A 214 0.21 6.01 -5.80
C THR A 214 1.42 6.92 -5.97
N HIS A 215 1.70 7.81 -5.00
CA HIS A 215 2.90 8.63 -5.00
C HIS A 215 4.17 7.78 -4.93
N VAL A 216 4.24 6.81 -4.02
CA VAL A 216 5.38 5.88 -3.92
C VAL A 216 5.64 5.13 -5.22
N PHE A 217 4.58 4.73 -5.91
CA PHE A 217 4.69 4.12 -7.24
C PHE A 217 5.25 5.09 -8.27
N MET A 218 4.70 6.30 -8.38
CA MET A 218 5.16 7.29 -9.35
C MET A 218 6.59 7.77 -9.07
N ASP A 219 6.97 7.94 -7.80
CA ASP A 219 8.33 8.29 -7.40
C ASP A 219 9.34 7.22 -7.84
N GLN A 220 9.01 5.94 -7.63
CA GLN A 220 9.87 4.85 -8.07
C GLN A 220 10.01 4.82 -9.60
N LEU A 221 8.90 5.00 -10.31
CA LEU A 221 8.91 5.05 -11.76
C LEU A 221 9.75 6.22 -12.28
N ALA A 222 9.59 7.41 -11.69
CA ALA A 222 10.38 8.59 -12.05
C ALA A 222 11.88 8.38 -11.79
N ALA A 223 12.24 7.79 -10.66
CA ALA A 223 13.63 7.46 -10.35
C ALA A 223 14.23 6.48 -11.36
N ASP A 224 13.48 5.43 -11.73
CA ASP A 224 13.93 4.44 -12.70
C ASP A 224 14.07 5.03 -14.11
N PHE A 225 13.19 5.97 -14.52
CA PHE A 225 13.34 6.73 -15.76
C PHE A 225 14.57 7.63 -15.74
N ALA A 226 14.80 8.35 -14.65
CA ALA A 226 16.00 9.19 -14.49
C ALA A 226 17.28 8.37 -14.59
N GLN A 227 17.32 7.21 -13.95
CA GLN A 227 18.45 6.29 -14.04
C GLN A 227 18.66 5.74 -15.45
N ALA A 228 17.56 5.38 -16.14
CA ALA A 228 17.62 4.88 -17.51
C ALA A 228 18.21 5.90 -18.50
N ARG A 229 17.93 7.20 -18.27
CA ARG A 229 18.48 8.30 -19.09
C ARG A 229 19.94 8.61 -18.76
N ALA A 230 20.32 8.53 -17.48
CA ALA A 230 21.70 8.81 -17.04
C ALA A 230 22.70 7.70 -17.45
N GLY A 231 22.24 6.51 -17.76
CA GLY A 231 23.06 5.37 -18.17
C GLY A 231 23.38 5.32 -19.67
N GLN A 232 23.04 6.36 -20.44
CA GLN A 232 23.42 6.58 -21.84
C GLN A 232 24.61 7.51 -21.94
#